data_c231395828f94d88b3435916709ee215
#
_entry.id   c231395828f94d88b3435916709ee215
#
_cell.length_a   1.000
_cell.length_b   1.000
_cell.length_c   1.000
_cell.angle_alpha   90.00
_cell.angle_beta   90.00
_cell.angle_gamma   90.00
#
_symmetry.space_group_name_H-M   'P 1'
#
loop_
_entity.id
_entity.type
_entity.pdbx_description
1 polymer ?
#
loop_
_entity_poly.entity_id
_entity_poly.type
_entity_poly.pdbx_seq_one_letter_code
_entity_poly.pdbx_strand_id
1 'polypeptide(L)'
;MGNVARQTSRSRWLVCTALAGIGTALSSATHAQAGRDYISVVGSSTVYPFAIVVAENFQRKNSGFRTPKVEPLGTGGGIKAFCGGVGIQFPDIANASRRITPAEVADCNKNGVTQIGEVKIGYDGIVLANAKTSPHYQVTLRDVYLALAKEIPDPSGAQKLVPNTHTKWSDVNPALPNDEISVLGPPTTSGTRDAFNELVMEGGCKTFAWVAALPRAEYLEACHMLRDDGHYIDTGENDNLIVQKLTASPRQLGIFGYSFLEQNEDKVQGAHINGVAPDFDSIAEGKYPVSRPLYFYVKKQHVGSVPGIREYVAEFMSDAAMGENGYLADRGLIPLSDDERKAEQAEAKSLAELHL
;
A
#
# COMPACT_ATOMS: atom_id res chain seq x y z
N MET A 1 -70.13 56.35 -28.93
CA MET A 1 -69.85 57.54 -29.83
C MET A 1 -68.48 57.21 -30.39
N GLY A 2 -68.33 56.91 -31.56
CA GLY A 2 -68.60 57.23 -32.92
C GLY A 2 -67.47 56.66 -33.73
N ASN A 3 -67.74 55.67 -34.53
CA ASN A 3 -67.57 55.61 -35.97
C ASN A 3 -66.38 56.44 -36.51
N VAL A 4 -65.50 55.87 -37.39
CA VAL A 4 -65.81 55.72 -38.83
C VAL A 4 -64.69 54.92 -39.50
N ALA A 5 -65.10 54.06 -40.39
CA ALA A 5 -64.40 53.27 -41.36
C ALA A 5 -63.80 54.08 -42.52
N ARG A 6 -62.86 53.50 -43.27
CA ARG A 6 -62.79 53.31 -44.74
C ARG A 6 -61.39 52.96 -45.17
N GLN A 7 -61.19 51.86 -45.76
CA GLN A 7 -61.33 51.41 -47.16
C GLN A 7 -60.09 51.70 -48.01
N THR A 8 -59.55 50.59 -48.50
CA THR A 8 -59.07 50.19 -49.84
C THR A 8 -57.75 50.74 -50.37
N SER A 9 -56.86 49.82 -50.72
CA SER A 9 -56.48 49.64 -52.13
C SER A 9 -55.58 48.40 -52.34
N ARG A 10 -55.95 47.63 -53.36
CA ARG A 10 -55.21 46.46 -53.84
C ARG A 10 -54.01 46.93 -54.65
N SER A 11 -52.87 46.29 -54.51
CA SER A 11 -51.90 46.16 -55.61
C SER A 11 -51.14 44.83 -55.45
N ARG A 12 -51.38 43.98 -56.44
CA ARG A 12 -50.66 42.73 -56.70
C ARG A 12 -49.29 43.08 -57.29
N TRP A 13 -48.22 42.60 -56.68
CA TRP A 13 -46.97 42.43 -57.41
C TRP A 13 -46.41 41.03 -57.07
N LEU A 14 -46.21 40.27 -58.12
CA LEU A 14 -45.47 39.05 -58.22
C LEU A 14 -43.98 39.38 -57.99
N VAL A 15 -43.29 38.70 -57.09
CA VAL A 15 -41.84 38.64 -57.15
C VAL A 15 -41.39 37.25 -56.74
N CYS A 16 -40.47 36.74 -57.53
CA CYS A 16 -39.89 35.45 -57.64
C CYS A 16 -39.33 34.91 -56.33
N THR A 17 -39.58 33.62 -56.08
CA THR A 17 -38.90 32.74 -55.13
C THR A 17 -37.44 32.56 -55.49
N ALA A 18 -36.52 33.08 -54.64
CA ALA A 18 -35.12 32.63 -54.56
C ALA A 18 -34.97 31.79 -53.32
N LEU A 19 -34.93 30.50 -53.50
CA LEU A 19 -34.51 29.53 -52.43
C LEU A 19 -32.98 29.67 -52.16
N ALA A 20 -32.63 30.43 -51.15
CA ALA A 20 -31.30 30.41 -50.61
C ALA A 20 -31.25 29.26 -49.56
N GLY A 21 -30.69 28.11 -49.96
CA GLY A 21 -30.40 27.02 -49.08
C GLY A 21 -29.31 27.43 -48.06
N ILE A 22 -29.69 27.72 -46.83
CA ILE A 22 -28.76 27.86 -45.71
C ILE A 22 -28.40 26.45 -45.25
N GLY A 23 -27.28 25.92 -45.78
CA GLY A 23 -26.64 24.72 -45.26
C GLY A 23 -26.10 25.00 -43.84
N THR A 24 -26.82 24.61 -42.82
CA THR A 24 -26.31 24.55 -41.46
C THR A 24 -25.26 23.43 -41.40
N ALA A 25 -24.01 23.80 -41.59
CA ALA A 25 -22.88 22.94 -41.22
C ALA A 25 -22.94 22.73 -39.70
N LEU A 26 -23.47 21.58 -39.28
CA LEU A 26 -23.31 21.08 -37.95
C LEU A 26 -21.82 20.78 -37.75
N SER A 27 -21.06 21.76 -37.26
CA SER A 27 -19.72 21.53 -36.70
C SER A 27 -19.90 20.65 -35.48
N SER A 28 -19.71 19.36 -35.67
CA SER A 28 -19.52 18.42 -34.54
C SER A 28 -18.27 18.89 -33.82
N ALA A 29 -18.44 19.73 -32.78
CA ALA A 29 -17.40 19.99 -31.82
C ALA A 29 -17.11 18.65 -31.16
N THR A 30 -16.09 17.94 -31.67
CA THR A 30 -15.46 16.88 -30.91
C THR A 30 -14.92 17.55 -29.65
N HIS A 31 -15.65 17.41 -28.56
CA HIS A 31 -15.11 17.68 -27.23
C HIS A 31 -13.93 16.72 -27.09
N ALA A 32 -12.72 17.19 -27.39
CA ALA A 32 -11.52 16.55 -26.96
C ALA A 32 -11.66 16.48 -25.43
N GLN A 33 -11.99 15.30 -24.93
CA GLN A 33 -12.04 15.03 -23.50
C GLN A 33 -10.64 15.38 -23.01
N ALA A 34 -10.53 16.47 -22.22
CA ALA A 34 -9.24 16.93 -21.73
C ALA A 34 -8.61 15.75 -20.99
N GLY A 35 -7.58 15.16 -21.59
CA GLY A 35 -6.88 14.03 -21.03
C GLY A 35 -6.28 14.46 -19.70
N ARG A 36 -6.30 13.59 -18.69
CA ARG A 36 -5.53 13.81 -17.48
C ARG A 36 -4.05 13.85 -17.85
N ASP A 37 -3.34 14.89 -17.43
CA ASP A 37 -1.94 15.16 -17.75
C ASP A 37 -0.95 14.74 -16.64
N TYR A 38 -1.43 13.96 -15.67
CA TYR A 38 -0.64 13.39 -14.58
C TYR A 38 -1.00 11.92 -14.37
N ILE A 39 -0.05 11.16 -13.82
CA ILE A 39 -0.24 9.76 -13.45
C ILE A 39 -0.98 9.70 -12.12
N SER A 40 -2.04 8.89 -12.03
CA SER A 40 -2.75 8.58 -10.79
C SER A 40 -2.32 7.22 -10.26
N VAL A 41 -1.72 7.22 -9.08
CA VAL A 41 -1.23 6.04 -8.37
C VAL A 41 -2.04 5.91 -7.08
N VAL A 42 -2.59 4.74 -6.82
CA VAL A 42 -3.38 4.46 -5.61
C VAL A 42 -2.94 3.15 -4.97
N GLY A 43 -3.24 2.91 -3.71
CA GLY A 43 -3.11 1.57 -3.14
C GLY A 43 -2.40 1.50 -1.81
N SER A 44 -1.50 0.53 -1.68
CA SER A 44 -0.83 0.17 -0.42
C SER A 44 -0.22 1.35 0.32
N SER A 45 -0.57 1.50 1.59
CA SER A 45 0.04 2.47 2.50
C SER A 45 1.52 2.15 2.77
N THR A 46 1.91 0.87 2.72
CA THR A 46 3.31 0.42 2.85
C THR A 46 4.15 0.86 1.66
N VAL A 47 3.62 0.80 0.44
CA VAL A 47 4.33 1.21 -0.78
C VAL A 47 4.28 2.72 -1.00
N TYR A 48 3.31 3.41 -0.38
CA TYR A 48 3.09 4.84 -0.53
C TYR A 48 4.35 5.70 -0.32
N PRO A 49 5.15 5.56 0.76
CA PRO A 49 6.35 6.37 0.96
C PRO A 49 7.41 6.18 -0.13
N PHE A 50 7.54 4.98 -0.67
CA PHE A 50 8.44 4.70 -1.80
C PHE A 50 7.94 5.37 -3.08
N ALA A 51 6.66 5.22 -3.39
CA ALA A 51 6.04 5.78 -4.58
C ALA A 51 6.09 7.32 -4.60
N ILE A 52 5.97 7.99 -3.45
CA ILE A 52 6.11 9.46 -3.32
C ILE A 52 7.54 9.89 -3.70
N VAL A 53 8.56 9.24 -3.15
CA VAL A 53 9.96 9.60 -3.44
C VAL A 53 10.30 9.36 -4.91
N VAL A 54 9.78 8.28 -5.51
CA VAL A 54 9.91 8.03 -6.95
C VAL A 54 9.19 9.11 -7.76
N ALA A 55 7.98 9.51 -7.37
CA ALA A 55 7.22 10.55 -8.05
C ALA A 55 7.95 11.91 -8.06
N GLU A 56 8.58 12.26 -6.95
CA GLU A 56 9.40 13.47 -6.83
C GLU A 56 10.67 13.40 -7.70
N ASN A 57 11.38 12.26 -7.69
CA ASN A 57 12.56 12.04 -8.53
C ASN A 57 12.22 12.02 -10.02
N PHE A 58 11.12 11.35 -10.38
CA PHE A 58 10.60 11.33 -11.73
C PHE A 58 10.35 12.75 -12.26
N GLN A 59 9.64 13.56 -11.50
CA GLN A 59 9.33 14.94 -11.92
C GLN A 59 10.60 15.80 -12.05
N ARG A 60 11.57 15.65 -11.15
CA ARG A 60 12.86 16.37 -11.22
C ARG A 60 13.66 16.03 -12.49
N LYS A 61 13.65 14.77 -12.89
CA LYS A 61 14.36 14.29 -14.08
C LYS A 61 13.59 14.54 -15.38
N ASN A 62 12.28 14.63 -15.31
CA ASN A 62 11.37 14.69 -16.45
C ASN A 62 10.43 15.89 -16.32
N SER A 63 10.99 17.11 -16.39
CA SER A 63 10.25 18.37 -16.18
C SER A 63 9.11 18.64 -17.15
N GLY A 64 9.02 17.88 -18.26
CA GLY A 64 7.89 17.93 -19.21
C GLY A 64 6.64 17.20 -18.73
N PHE A 65 6.72 16.41 -17.68
CA PHE A 65 5.58 15.71 -17.08
C PHE A 65 5.18 16.35 -15.75
N ARG A 66 3.92 16.19 -15.37
CA ARG A 66 3.46 16.55 -14.03
C ARG A 66 3.85 15.49 -13.01
N THR A 67 4.02 15.92 -11.76
CA THR A 67 4.24 15.00 -10.64
C THR A 67 3.08 14.02 -10.53
N PRO A 68 3.34 12.70 -10.48
CA PRO A 68 2.31 11.70 -10.21
C PRO A 68 1.59 11.97 -8.90
N LYS A 69 0.26 11.81 -8.91
CA LYS A 69 -0.55 11.89 -7.69
C LYS A 69 -0.62 10.51 -7.06
N VAL A 70 -0.11 10.37 -5.85
CA VAL A 70 -0.09 9.11 -5.09
C VAL A 70 -1.03 9.21 -3.90
N GLU A 71 -1.94 8.23 -3.73
CA GLU A 71 -2.95 8.21 -2.66
C GLU A 71 -2.96 6.84 -1.96
N PRO A 72 -2.82 6.81 -0.62
CA PRO A 72 -2.88 5.59 0.16
C PRO A 72 -4.34 5.16 0.40
N LEU A 73 -4.79 4.12 -0.29
CA LEU A 73 -6.12 3.52 -0.15
C LEU A 73 -6.10 2.11 0.45
N GLY A 74 -4.92 1.64 0.87
CA GLY A 74 -4.66 0.24 1.15
C GLY A 74 -4.64 -0.62 -0.13
N THR A 75 -4.02 -1.80 -0.08
CA THR A 75 -3.86 -2.69 -1.25
C THR A 75 -5.22 -3.05 -1.88
N GLY A 76 -6.17 -3.53 -1.08
CA GLY A 76 -7.48 -3.95 -1.59
C GLY A 76 -8.31 -2.79 -2.15
N GLY A 77 -8.28 -1.62 -1.49
CA GLY A 77 -8.96 -0.40 -1.94
C GLY A 77 -8.37 0.12 -3.26
N GLY A 78 -7.04 0.13 -3.36
CA GLY A 78 -6.32 0.54 -4.56
C GLY A 78 -6.58 -0.37 -5.76
N ILE A 79 -6.47 -1.68 -5.57
CA ILE A 79 -6.78 -2.66 -6.63
C ILE A 79 -8.25 -2.53 -7.08
N LYS A 80 -9.18 -2.39 -6.15
CA LYS A 80 -10.60 -2.19 -6.48
C LYS A 80 -10.82 -0.93 -7.32
N ALA A 81 -10.20 0.19 -6.95
CA ALA A 81 -10.28 1.43 -7.72
C ALA A 81 -9.62 1.28 -9.11
N PHE A 82 -8.45 0.65 -9.18
CA PHE A 82 -7.74 0.34 -10.41
C PHE A 82 -8.57 -0.55 -11.33
N CYS A 83 -9.19 -1.60 -10.82
CA CYS A 83 -10.06 -2.51 -11.57
C CYS A 83 -11.45 -1.93 -11.86
N GLY A 84 -11.75 -0.69 -11.46
CA GLY A 84 -13.05 -0.05 -11.68
C GLY A 84 -13.39 0.23 -13.14
N GLY A 85 -12.41 0.27 -14.05
CA GLY A 85 -12.60 0.48 -15.48
C GLY A 85 -11.39 1.04 -16.20
N VAL A 86 -11.57 1.26 -17.53
CA VAL A 86 -10.58 1.91 -18.40
C VAL A 86 -11.05 3.33 -18.68
N GLY A 87 -10.16 4.28 -18.61
CA GLY A 87 -10.42 5.70 -18.84
C GLY A 87 -9.77 6.57 -17.78
N ILE A 88 -9.63 7.86 -18.09
CA ILE A 88 -8.86 8.82 -17.28
C ILE A 88 -9.43 9.10 -15.88
N GLN A 89 -10.67 8.70 -15.60
CA GLN A 89 -11.30 8.80 -14.29
C GLN A 89 -10.82 7.69 -13.32
N PHE A 90 -10.21 6.62 -13.84
CA PHE A 90 -9.67 5.52 -13.04
C PHE A 90 -8.16 5.64 -12.88
N PRO A 91 -7.56 5.07 -11.80
CA PRO A 91 -6.12 5.08 -11.60
C PRO A 91 -5.35 4.33 -12.70
N ASP A 92 -4.12 4.77 -12.93
CA ASP A 92 -3.20 4.16 -13.91
C ASP A 92 -2.37 3.06 -13.29
N ILE A 93 -2.02 3.24 -12.01
CA ILE A 93 -1.13 2.35 -11.25
C ILE A 93 -1.78 2.02 -9.90
N ALA A 94 -1.68 0.76 -9.50
CA ALA A 94 -2.07 0.30 -8.17
C ALA A 94 -0.86 -0.25 -7.42
N ASN A 95 -0.50 0.37 -6.30
CA ASN A 95 0.50 -0.14 -5.37
C ASN A 95 -0.08 -1.26 -4.50
N ALA A 96 0.69 -2.30 -4.24
CA ALA A 96 0.23 -3.46 -3.49
C ALA A 96 1.32 -4.04 -2.58
N SER A 97 0.96 -4.41 -1.36
CA SER A 97 1.81 -5.10 -0.39
C SER A 97 1.55 -6.61 -0.32
N ARG A 98 0.91 -7.13 -1.34
CA ARG A 98 0.74 -8.54 -1.69
C ARG A 98 0.45 -8.67 -3.18
N ARG A 99 0.65 -9.85 -3.72
CA ARG A 99 0.24 -10.09 -5.10
C ARG A 99 -1.28 -9.96 -5.28
N ILE A 100 -1.71 -9.45 -6.42
CA ILE A 100 -3.11 -9.39 -6.82
C ILE A 100 -3.69 -10.81 -6.89
N THR A 101 -4.92 -10.99 -6.43
CA THR A 101 -5.56 -12.29 -6.37
C THR A 101 -6.29 -12.63 -7.68
N PRO A 102 -6.52 -13.93 -7.99
CA PRO A 102 -7.32 -14.33 -9.15
C PRO A 102 -8.73 -13.71 -9.17
N ALA A 103 -9.35 -13.53 -8.01
CA ALA A 103 -10.66 -12.89 -7.89
C ALA A 103 -10.63 -11.41 -8.29
N GLU A 104 -9.59 -10.67 -7.85
CA GLU A 104 -9.39 -9.27 -8.21
C GLU A 104 -9.11 -9.13 -9.71
N VAL A 105 -8.31 -10.03 -10.31
CA VAL A 105 -8.08 -10.04 -11.76
C VAL A 105 -9.37 -10.34 -12.53
N ALA A 106 -10.21 -11.23 -12.03
CA ALA A 106 -11.52 -11.50 -12.64
C ALA A 106 -12.41 -10.24 -12.59
N ASP A 107 -12.40 -9.48 -11.51
CA ASP A 107 -13.13 -8.20 -11.40
C ASP A 107 -12.55 -7.13 -12.33
N CYS A 108 -11.23 -7.05 -12.47
CA CYS A 108 -10.57 -6.19 -13.47
C CYS A 108 -11.07 -6.51 -14.89
N ASN A 109 -11.01 -7.77 -15.28
CA ASN A 109 -11.44 -8.26 -16.61
C ASN A 109 -12.91 -7.94 -16.89
N LYS A 110 -13.78 -8.14 -15.91
CA LYS A 110 -15.21 -7.84 -15.97
C LYS A 110 -15.49 -6.36 -16.27
N ASN A 111 -14.63 -5.47 -15.79
CA ASN A 111 -14.71 -4.03 -16.00
C ASN A 111 -13.86 -3.54 -17.20
N GLY A 112 -13.36 -4.46 -18.04
CA GLY A 112 -12.59 -4.14 -19.24
C GLY A 112 -11.11 -3.85 -19.02
N VAL A 113 -10.60 -3.96 -17.78
CA VAL A 113 -9.16 -3.85 -17.46
C VAL A 113 -8.52 -5.21 -17.69
N THR A 114 -8.11 -5.47 -18.93
CA THR A 114 -7.64 -6.80 -19.39
C THR A 114 -6.13 -6.87 -19.62
N GLN A 115 -5.44 -5.73 -19.64
CA GLN A 115 -4.00 -5.64 -19.87
C GLN A 115 -3.33 -5.01 -18.66
N ILE A 116 -2.82 -5.87 -17.79
CA ILE A 116 -2.19 -5.48 -16.53
C ILE A 116 -0.72 -5.85 -16.59
N GLY A 117 0.17 -4.88 -16.37
CA GLY A 117 1.58 -5.14 -16.09
C GLY A 117 1.78 -5.34 -14.60
N GLU A 118 2.51 -6.38 -14.19
CA GLU A 118 2.95 -6.58 -12.82
C GLU A 118 4.42 -6.18 -12.70
N VAL A 119 4.78 -5.51 -11.61
CA VAL A 119 6.17 -5.16 -11.28
C VAL A 119 6.40 -5.41 -9.81
N LYS A 120 7.33 -6.28 -9.48
CA LYS A 120 7.82 -6.50 -8.12
C LYS A 120 8.94 -5.51 -7.82
N ILE A 121 8.84 -4.82 -6.67
CA ILE A 121 9.75 -3.71 -6.35
C ILE A 121 10.71 -3.99 -5.20
N GLY A 122 10.56 -5.09 -4.50
CA GLY A 122 11.36 -5.43 -3.33
C GLY A 122 10.52 -6.12 -2.29
N TYR A 123 11.03 -6.10 -1.07
CA TYR A 123 10.35 -6.70 0.06
C TYR A 123 10.12 -5.68 1.18
N ASP A 124 9.11 -5.96 2.00
CA ASP A 124 8.85 -5.34 3.29
C ASP A 124 9.07 -6.39 4.37
N GLY A 125 9.80 -6.05 5.40
CA GLY A 125 10.04 -6.92 6.56
C GLY A 125 9.94 -6.10 7.84
N ILE A 126 9.09 -6.54 8.77
CA ILE A 126 8.91 -5.92 10.07
C ILE A 126 9.57 -6.78 11.13
N VAL A 127 10.34 -6.16 11.97
CA VAL A 127 11.04 -6.86 13.06
C VAL A 127 10.50 -6.45 14.42
N LEU A 128 10.54 -7.39 15.34
CA LEU A 128 10.49 -7.15 16.78
C LEU A 128 11.93 -7.28 17.29
N ALA A 129 12.50 -6.22 17.82
CA ALA A 129 13.91 -6.17 18.17
C ALA A 129 14.14 -5.68 19.60
N ASN A 130 15.27 -6.03 20.19
CA ASN A 130 15.71 -5.51 21.47
C ASN A 130 17.22 -5.19 21.45
N ALA A 131 17.73 -4.60 22.53
CA ALA A 131 19.16 -4.33 22.64
C ALA A 131 19.98 -5.63 22.59
N LYS A 132 21.10 -5.61 21.88
CA LYS A 132 22.02 -6.75 21.72
C LYS A 132 22.62 -7.24 23.06
N THR A 133 22.59 -6.40 24.09
CA THR A 133 23.02 -6.72 25.44
C THR A 133 21.99 -7.47 26.29
N SER A 134 20.77 -7.65 25.76
CA SER A 134 19.67 -8.34 26.44
C SER A 134 19.49 -9.78 25.92
N PRO A 135 18.72 -10.62 26.63
CA PRO A 135 18.38 -11.95 26.13
C PRO A 135 17.73 -11.91 24.77
N HIS A 136 18.05 -12.88 23.94
CA HIS A 136 17.45 -13.03 22.64
C HIS A 136 16.01 -13.57 22.75
N TYR A 137 15.04 -12.92 22.11
CA TYR A 137 13.65 -13.35 22.15
C TYR A 137 13.34 -14.38 21.06
N GLN A 138 12.62 -15.43 21.46
CA GLN A 138 12.07 -16.48 20.59
C GLN A 138 10.56 -16.46 20.78
N VAL A 139 9.84 -15.75 19.90
CA VAL A 139 8.39 -15.56 20.01
C VAL A 139 7.65 -16.21 18.87
N THR A 140 6.40 -16.55 19.08
CA THR A 140 5.47 -16.88 18.01
C THR A 140 4.60 -15.65 17.68
N LEU A 141 3.98 -15.65 16.50
CA LEU A 141 2.97 -14.61 16.16
C LEU A 141 1.83 -14.58 17.20
N ARG A 142 1.49 -15.77 17.75
CA ARG A 142 0.48 -15.88 18.81
C ARG A 142 0.94 -15.20 20.10
N ASP A 143 2.20 -15.36 20.49
CA ASP A 143 2.74 -14.72 21.71
C ASP A 143 2.68 -13.19 21.55
N VAL A 144 3.08 -12.66 20.40
CA VAL A 144 3.04 -11.22 20.14
C VAL A 144 1.61 -10.68 20.15
N TYR A 145 0.66 -11.39 19.55
CA TYR A 145 -0.76 -11.03 19.61
C TYR A 145 -1.27 -11.01 21.06
N LEU A 146 -1.04 -12.06 21.83
CA LEU A 146 -1.46 -12.14 23.24
C LEU A 146 -0.78 -11.09 24.11
N ALA A 147 0.44 -10.66 23.78
CA ALA A 147 1.13 -9.59 24.51
C ALA A 147 0.53 -8.20 24.21
N LEU A 148 0.15 -7.93 22.96
CA LEU A 148 -0.10 -6.56 22.47
C LEU A 148 -1.56 -6.26 22.11
N ALA A 149 -2.43 -7.26 21.95
CA ALA A 149 -3.84 -7.03 21.70
C ALA A 149 -4.50 -6.37 22.92
N LYS A 150 -5.44 -5.45 22.68
CA LYS A 150 -6.25 -4.80 23.72
C LYS A 150 -7.13 -5.80 24.45
N GLU A 151 -7.74 -6.68 23.69
CA GLU A 151 -8.53 -7.80 24.18
C GLU A 151 -7.99 -9.11 23.61
N ILE A 152 -8.04 -10.16 24.39
CA ILE A 152 -7.54 -11.48 24.03
C ILE A 152 -8.62 -12.54 24.19
N PRO A 153 -8.51 -13.68 23.47
CA PRO A 153 -9.37 -14.83 23.74
C PRO A 153 -9.31 -15.25 25.21
N ASP A 154 -10.49 -15.49 25.78
CA ASP A 154 -10.61 -15.88 27.20
C ASP A 154 -9.76 -17.13 27.51
N PRO A 155 -8.80 -17.03 28.44
CA PRO A 155 -7.94 -18.16 28.82
C PRO A 155 -8.71 -19.38 29.36
N SER A 156 -9.96 -19.19 29.82
CA SER A 156 -10.81 -20.30 30.24
C SER A 156 -11.30 -21.19 29.09
N GLY A 157 -11.07 -20.76 27.83
CA GLY A 157 -11.53 -21.45 26.62
C GLY A 157 -12.92 -21.05 26.16
N ALA A 158 -13.58 -20.08 26.81
CA ALA A 158 -14.83 -19.52 26.32
C ALA A 158 -14.58 -18.72 25.02
N GLN A 159 -15.49 -18.87 24.04
CA GLN A 159 -15.39 -18.17 22.75
C GLN A 159 -15.84 -16.70 22.88
N LYS A 160 -15.09 -15.92 23.62
CA LYS A 160 -15.28 -14.47 23.80
C LYS A 160 -13.93 -13.80 23.97
N LEU A 161 -13.89 -12.50 23.74
CA LEU A 161 -12.75 -11.65 24.09
C LEU A 161 -12.87 -11.15 25.52
N VAL A 162 -11.76 -11.00 26.18
CA VAL A 162 -11.62 -10.39 27.53
C VAL A 162 -10.48 -9.37 27.52
N PRO A 163 -10.51 -8.34 28.39
CA PRO A 163 -9.41 -7.39 28.51
C PRO A 163 -8.08 -8.11 28.75
N ASN A 164 -7.05 -7.65 28.07
CA ASN A 164 -5.69 -8.21 28.23
C ASN A 164 -5.09 -7.77 29.58
N THR A 165 -4.81 -8.72 30.44
CA THR A 165 -4.23 -8.49 31.78
C THR A 165 -2.77 -8.97 31.88
N HIS A 166 -2.18 -9.44 30.80
CA HIS A 166 -0.77 -9.83 30.79
C HIS A 166 0.11 -8.60 31.00
N THR A 167 1.05 -8.69 31.95
CA THR A 167 2.00 -7.60 32.25
C THR A 167 3.43 -7.98 31.92
N LYS A 168 3.71 -9.28 31.82
CA LYS A 168 5.03 -9.81 31.52
C LYS A 168 4.99 -10.77 30.35
N TRP A 169 6.10 -10.89 29.66
CA TRP A 169 6.24 -11.87 28.57
C TRP A 169 6.02 -13.30 29.04
N SER A 170 6.50 -13.62 30.29
CA SER A 170 6.28 -14.94 30.92
C SER A 170 4.80 -15.23 31.24
N ASP A 171 3.92 -14.21 31.35
CA ASP A 171 2.48 -14.41 31.53
C ASP A 171 1.85 -14.93 30.25
N VAL A 172 2.38 -14.52 29.09
CA VAL A 172 1.95 -14.94 27.76
C VAL A 172 2.46 -16.35 27.43
N ASN A 173 3.75 -16.57 27.67
CA ASN A 173 4.41 -17.83 27.43
C ASN A 173 5.54 -18.04 28.48
N PRO A 174 5.42 -19.06 29.34
CA PRO A 174 6.42 -19.31 30.41
C PRO A 174 7.85 -19.53 29.90
N ALA A 175 8.05 -19.83 28.62
CA ALA A 175 9.38 -19.96 28.03
C ALA A 175 10.04 -18.61 27.72
N LEU A 176 9.29 -17.51 27.75
CA LEU A 176 9.79 -16.16 27.50
C LEU A 176 10.38 -15.52 28.76
N PRO A 177 11.23 -14.50 28.62
CA PRO A 177 11.79 -13.79 29.79
C PRO A 177 10.70 -13.23 30.70
N ASN A 178 11.00 -13.20 32.01
CA ASN A 178 10.13 -12.60 33.02
C ASN A 178 10.27 -11.06 33.06
N ASP A 179 10.41 -10.47 31.88
CA ASP A 179 10.46 -9.02 31.68
C ASP A 179 9.07 -8.45 31.49
N GLU A 180 8.86 -7.18 31.88
CA GLU A 180 7.64 -6.46 31.64
C GLU A 180 7.38 -6.31 30.11
N ILE A 181 6.13 -6.46 29.69
CA ILE A 181 5.74 -6.15 28.32
C ILE A 181 5.85 -4.63 28.14
N SER A 182 6.85 -4.19 27.38
CA SER A 182 7.07 -2.79 27.03
C SER A 182 7.58 -2.73 25.61
N VAL A 183 6.71 -2.34 24.68
CA VAL A 183 6.99 -2.39 23.24
C VAL A 183 6.82 -1.01 22.63
N LEU A 184 7.92 -0.51 22.07
CA LEU A 184 7.97 0.73 21.31
C LEU A 184 7.54 0.43 19.85
N GLY A 185 6.64 1.21 19.29
CA GLY A 185 6.19 0.95 17.94
C GLY A 185 5.70 2.18 17.19
N PRO A 186 5.43 2.02 15.89
CA PRO A 186 4.97 3.10 15.03
C PRO A 186 3.53 3.50 15.34
N PRO A 187 3.15 4.76 15.01
CA PRO A 187 1.80 5.28 15.16
C PRO A 187 0.81 4.62 14.20
N THR A 188 -0.48 4.89 14.43
CA THR A 188 -1.55 4.38 13.55
C THR A 188 -1.52 4.95 12.13
N THR A 189 -0.75 5.99 11.87
CA THR A 189 -0.55 6.61 10.55
C THR A 189 0.53 5.92 9.72
N SER A 190 1.32 5.03 10.35
CA SER A 190 2.48 4.40 9.74
C SER A 190 2.13 3.18 8.88
N GLY A 191 2.75 3.08 7.69
CA GLY A 191 2.70 1.87 6.87
C GLY A 191 3.31 0.63 7.57
N THR A 192 4.33 0.84 8.43
CA THR A 192 4.92 -0.21 9.29
C THR A 192 3.88 -0.72 10.29
N ARG A 193 3.04 0.17 10.84
CA ARG A 193 1.95 -0.23 11.73
C ARG A 193 0.90 -1.06 11.01
N ASP A 194 0.52 -0.68 9.78
CA ASP A 194 -0.40 -1.45 8.96
C ASP A 194 0.16 -2.84 8.67
N ALA A 195 1.44 -2.91 8.26
CA ALA A 195 2.13 -4.18 8.03
C ALA A 195 2.19 -5.06 9.28
N PHE A 196 2.51 -4.47 10.44
CA PHE A 196 2.52 -5.16 11.72
C PHE A 196 1.14 -5.74 12.05
N ASN A 197 0.07 -4.97 11.89
CA ASN A 197 -1.29 -5.43 12.12
C ASN A 197 -1.65 -6.61 11.20
N GLU A 198 -1.34 -6.49 9.90
CA GLU A 198 -1.70 -7.53 8.91
C GLU A 198 -0.87 -8.81 9.05
N LEU A 199 0.43 -8.70 9.31
CA LEU A 199 1.33 -9.85 9.32
C LEU A 199 1.45 -10.49 10.71
N VAL A 200 1.60 -9.67 11.76
CA VAL A 200 1.84 -10.16 13.12
C VAL A 200 0.54 -10.35 13.87
N MET A 201 -0.25 -9.30 13.98
CA MET A 201 -1.44 -9.33 14.83
C MET A 201 -2.52 -10.25 14.25
N GLU A 202 -2.83 -10.15 12.94
CA GLU A 202 -3.72 -11.13 12.29
C GLU A 202 -3.11 -12.53 12.27
N GLY A 203 -1.80 -12.65 12.06
CA GLY A 203 -1.11 -13.94 12.10
C GLY A 203 -1.27 -14.68 13.41
N GLY A 204 -1.13 -13.97 14.54
CA GLY A 204 -1.36 -14.50 15.88
C GLY A 204 -2.84 -14.73 16.20
N CYS A 205 -3.69 -13.78 15.83
CA CYS A 205 -5.13 -13.81 16.03
C CYS A 205 -5.78 -15.01 15.34
N LYS A 206 -5.38 -15.35 14.12
CA LYS A 206 -5.86 -16.51 13.33
C LYS A 206 -5.59 -17.85 13.97
N THR A 207 -4.67 -17.94 14.91
CA THR A 207 -4.42 -19.20 15.64
C THR A 207 -5.61 -19.62 16.52
N PHE A 208 -6.57 -18.72 16.75
CA PHE A 208 -7.83 -18.97 17.43
C PHE A 208 -8.94 -19.13 16.38
N ALA A 209 -9.31 -20.37 16.06
CA ALA A 209 -10.21 -20.71 14.97
C ALA A 209 -11.56 -19.96 15.02
N TRP A 210 -12.13 -19.75 16.22
CA TRP A 210 -13.40 -19.04 16.37
C TRP A 210 -13.26 -17.54 16.07
N VAL A 211 -12.10 -16.93 16.39
CA VAL A 211 -11.81 -15.52 16.03
C VAL A 211 -11.64 -15.38 14.52
N ALA A 212 -10.94 -16.32 13.89
CA ALA A 212 -10.77 -16.36 12.44
C ALA A 212 -12.11 -16.51 11.67
N ALA A 213 -13.16 -17.02 12.34
CA ALA A 213 -14.50 -17.20 11.77
C ALA A 213 -15.43 -16.01 12.00
N LEU A 214 -15.01 -14.96 12.71
CA LEU A 214 -15.81 -13.75 12.95
C LEU A 214 -16.13 -13.01 11.65
N PRO A 215 -17.23 -12.26 11.59
CA PRO A 215 -17.48 -11.31 10.51
C PRO A 215 -16.31 -10.33 10.36
N ARG A 216 -16.00 -9.92 9.12
CA ARG A 216 -14.77 -9.16 8.80
C ARG A 216 -14.54 -7.93 9.70
N ALA A 217 -15.57 -7.18 10.03
CA ALA A 217 -15.45 -6.00 10.89
C ALA A 217 -15.02 -6.38 12.32
N GLU A 218 -15.70 -7.36 12.92
CA GLU A 218 -15.40 -7.87 14.26
C GLU A 218 -14.02 -8.54 14.31
N TYR A 219 -13.68 -9.28 13.27
CA TYR A 219 -12.35 -9.88 13.09
C TYR A 219 -11.24 -8.83 13.09
N LEU A 220 -11.40 -7.75 12.31
CA LEU A 220 -10.42 -6.67 12.26
C LEU A 220 -10.31 -5.94 13.60
N GLU A 221 -11.41 -5.70 14.28
CA GLU A 221 -11.42 -5.11 15.62
C GLU A 221 -10.66 -6.01 16.61
N ALA A 222 -10.99 -7.29 16.66
CA ALA A 222 -10.33 -8.26 17.54
C ALA A 222 -8.83 -8.40 17.27
N CYS A 223 -8.40 -8.31 16.00
CA CYS A 223 -7.02 -8.56 15.62
C CYS A 223 -6.14 -7.30 15.58
N HIS A 224 -6.68 -6.11 15.26
CA HIS A 224 -5.88 -4.89 15.04
C HIS A 224 -5.86 -3.91 16.20
N MET A 225 -6.74 -4.07 17.19
CA MET A 225 -6.77 -3.18 18.35
C MET A 225 -5.61 -3.50 19.29
N LEU A 226 -4.59 -2.66 19.28
CA LEU A 226 -3.50 -2.75 20.24
C LEU A 226 -3.92 -2.12 21.58
N ARG A 227 -3.30 -2.61 22.65
CA ARG A 227 -3.52 -2.09 24.00
C ARG A 227 -3.00 -0.67 24.15
N ASP A 228 -3.69 0.10 25.02
CA ASP A 228 -3.44 1.53 25.28
C ASP A 228 -3.14 1.80 26.78
N ASP A 229 -2.75 0.77 27.51
CA ASP A 229 -2.46 0.78 28.95
C ASP A 229 -0.97 0.99 29.29
N GLY A 230 -0.17 1.41 28.30
CA GLY A 230 1.24 1.72 28.48
C GLY A 230 2.20 0.58 28.13
N HIS A 231 1.71 -0.62 27.84
CA HIS A 231 2.57 -1.73 27.40
C HIS A 231 2.94 -1.67 25.90
N TYR A 232 2.09 -1.03 25.08
CA TYR A 232 2.46 -0.57 23.75
C TYR A 232 2.62 0.95 23.77
N ILE A 233 3.76 1.44 23.29
CA ILE A 233 4.14 2.86 23.34
C ILE A 233 4.36 3.37 21.93
N ASP A 234 3.47 4.27 21.49
CA ASP A 234 3.64 4.99 20.23
C ASP A 234 4.86 5.92 20.33
N THR A 235 5.83 5.73 19.44
CA THR A 235 7.10 6.48 19.41
C THR A 235 7.25 7.37 18.18
N GLY A 236 6.20 7.53 17.38
CA GLY A 236 6.22 8.29 16.13
C GLY A 236 6.85 7.49 14.97
N GLU A 237 7.06 8.20 13.84
CA GLU A 237 7.52 7.62 12.57
C GLU A 237 9.04 7.42 12.47
N ASN A 238 9.80 7.75 13.51
CA ASN A 238 11.26 7.75 13.45
C ASN A 238 11.86 6.48 14.07
N ASP A 239 12.15 5.48 13.25
CA ASP A 239 12.73 4.20 13.66
C ASP A 239 14.09 4.37 14.34
N ASN A 240 14.90 5.37 13.98
CA ASN A 240 16.15 5.65 14.68
C ASN A 240 15.94 6.02 16.16
N LEU A 241 14.80 6.66 16.48
CA LEU A 241 14.45 6.97 17.86
C LEU A 241 14.14 5.69 18.65
N ILE A 242 13.50 4.71 18.00
CA ILE A 242 13.25 3.40 18.64
C ILE A 242 14.58 2.73 18.95
N VAL A 243 15.51 2.64 18.00
CA VAL A 243 16.85 2.04 18.21
C VAL A 243 17.59 2.73 19.35
N GLN A 244 17.58 4.06 19.42
CA GLN A 244 18.20 4.81 20.53
C GLN A 244 17.57 4.47 21.88
N LYS A 245 16.23 4.40 21.96
CA LYS A 245 15.52 4.04 23.19
C LYS A 245 15.82 2.61 23.64
N LEU A 246 15.88 1.65 22.70
CA LEU A 246 16.25 0.26 23.02
C LEU A 246 17.65 0.16 23.61
N THR A 247 18.61 0.94 23.09
CA THR A 247 19.97 0.98 23.64
C THR A 247 19.99 1.54 25.07
N ALA A 248 19.15 2.52 25.37
CA ALA A 248 19.03 3.13 26.71
C ALA A 248 18.19 2.27 27.67
N SER A 249 17.25 1.48 27.16
CA SER A 249 16.32 0.64 27.93
C SER A 249 16.35 -0.79 27.41
N PRO A 250 17.37 -1.56 27.71
CA PRO A 250 17.67 -2.84 27.05
C PRO A 250 16.58 -3.93 27.17
N ARG A 251 15.66 -3.81 28.15
CA ARG A 251 14.55 -4.76 28.36
C ARG A 251 13.30 -4.47 27.52
N GLN A 252 13.26 -3.30 26.85
CA GLN A 252 12.17 -2.97 25.94
C GLN A 252 12.36 -3.68 24.60
N LEU A 253 11.26 -3.92 23.92
CA LEU A 253 11.26 -4.33 22.52
C LEU A 253 10.80 -3.17 21.64
N GLY A 254 11.20 -3.19 20.37
CA GLY A 254 10.82 -2.19 19.38
C GLY A 254 10.33 -2.84 18.10
N ILE A 255 9.38 -2.21 17.44
CA ILE A 255 8.82 -2.62 16.15
C ILE A 255 9.24 -1.60 15.10
N PHE A 256 9.95 -2.05 14.07
CA PHE A 256 10.41 -1.22 12.96
C PHE A 256 10.78 -2.06 11.73
N GLY A 257 11.14 -1.43 10.62
CA GLY A 257 11.53 -2.10 9.39
C GLY A 257 12.86 -2.84 9.51
N TYR A 258 13.00 -3.97 8.83
CA TYR A 258 14.21 -4.80 8.81
C TYR A 258 15.46 -4.00 8.41
N SER A 259 15.37 -3.09 7.45
CA SER A 259 16.52 -2.27 7.04
C SER A 259 17.15 -1.47 8.18
N PHE A 260 16.37 -1.04 9.17
CA PHE A 260 16.90 -0.38 10.37
C PHE A 260 17.56 -1.37 11.34
N LEU A 261 17.09 -2.63 11.40
CA LEU A 261 17.79 -3.68 12.13
C LEU A 261 19.16 -3.92 11.51
N GLU A 262 19.23 -4.12 10.21
CA GLU A 262 20.45 -4.37 9.45
C GLU A 262 21.49 -3.24 9.63
N GLN A 263 21.06 -1.97 9.50
CA GLN A 263 21.92 -0.80 9.71
C GLN A 263 22.40 -0.61 11.15
N ASN A 264 21.79 -1.26 12.13
CA ASN A 264 22.08 -1.11 13.56
C ASN A 264 22.31 -2.45 14.26
N GLU A 265 22.74 -3.48 13.56
CA GLU A 265 23.00 -4.82 14.12
C GLU A 265 24.12 -4.86 15.17
N ASP A 266 24.93 -3.80 15.26
CA ASP A 266 25.90 -3.59 16.32
C ASP A 266 25.24 -3.26 17.67
N LYS A 267 24.03 -2.71 17.69
CA LYS A 267 23.31 -2.20 18.88
C LYS A 267 22.09 -3.03 19.24
N VAL A 268 21.34 -3.51 18.23
CA VAL A 268 20.08 -4.22 18.39
C VAL A 268 20.11 -5.58 17.72
N GLN A 269 19.21 -6.46 18.12
CA GLN A 269 19.03 -7.80 17.56
C GLN A 269 17.55 -8.08 17.36
N GLY A 270 17.22 -8.76 16.27
CA GLY A 270 15.84 -9.13 15.96
C GLY A 270 15.42 -10.41 16.70
N ALA A 271 14.21 -10.41 17.22
CA ALA A 271 13.61 -11.62 17.75
C ALA A 271 13.36 -12.65 16.64
N HIS A 272 13.58 -13.91 16.92
CA HIS A 272 13.10 -14.97 16.04
C HIS A 272 11.57 -15.08 16.17
N ILE A 273 10.88 -15.11 15.05
CA ILE A 273 9.43 -15.30 15.02
C ILE A 273 9.10 -16.65 14.40
N ASN A 274 8.35 -17.48 15.12
CA ASN A 274 8.08 -18.87 14.75
C ASN A 274 9.38 -19.68 14.46
N GLY A 275 10.47 -19.36 15.16
CA GLY A 275 11.76 -20.02 15.00
C GLY A 275 12.62 -19.52 13.84
N VAL A 276 12.18 -18.50 13.10
CA VAL A 276 12.91 -17.95 11.94
C VAL A 276 13.52 -16.60 12.31
N ALA A 277 14.80 -16.41 12.01
CA ALA A 277 15.52 -15.14 12.19
C ALA A 277 15.08 -14.11 11.15
N PRO A 278 15.04 -12.81 11.51
CA PRO A 278 14.87 -11.74 10.54
C PRO A 278 16.21 -11.43 9.89
N ASP A 279 16.55 -12.16 8.85
CA ASP A 279 17.71 -11.91 7.99
C ASP A 279 17.27 -11.78 6.52
N PHE A 280 18.16 -11.23 5.68
CA PHE A 280 17.86 -10.98 4.27
C PHE A 280 17.41 -12.24 3.54
N ASP A 281 18.13 -13.36 3.70
CA ASP A 281 17.83 -14.60 2.99
C ASP A 281 16.46 -15.16 3.38
N SER A 282 16.17 -15.18 4.68
CA SER A 282 14.86 -15.63 5.19
C SER A 282 13.71 -14.76 4.70
N ILE A 283 13.94 -13.44 4.52
CA ILE A 283 12.95 -12.50 3.99
C ILE A 283 12.78 -12.70 2.48
N ALA A 284 13.86 -12.74 1.72
CA ALA A 284 13.83 -12.92 0.26
C ALA A 284 13.20 -14.26 -0.15
N GLU A 285 13.47 -15.33 0.62
CA GLU A 285 12.90 -16.65 0.40
C GLU A 285 11.47 -16.81 0.93
N GLY A 286 10.91 -15.78 1.60
CA GLY A 286 9.57 -15.81 2.20
C GLY A 286 9.44 -16.75 3.40
N LYS A 287 10.57 -17.12 4.03
CA LYS A 287 10.61 -17.97 5.25
C LYS A 287 10.28 -17.17 6.50
N TYR A 288 10.74 -15.91 6.58
CA TYR A 288 10.45 -15.04 7.72
C TYR A 288 8.97 -14.62 7.68
N PRO A 289 8.18 -14.97 8.73
CA PRO A 289 6.72 -14.84 8.65
C PRO A 289 6.20 -13.40 8.66
N VAL A 290 7.07 -12.43 8.96
CA VAL A 290 6.72 -10.99 8.99
C VAL A 290 7.41 -10.26 7.84
N SER A 291 7.41 -10.89 6.68
CA SER A 291 7.89 -10.31 5.43
C SER A 291 6.92 -10.57 4.29
N ARG A 292 6.98 -9.73 3.28
CA ARG A 292 6.15 -9.85 2.08
C ARG A 292 6.78 -9.12 0.89
N PRO A 293 6.60 -9.64 -0.33
CA PRO A 293 6.96 -8.91 -1.54
C PRO A 293 6.02 -7.73 -1.78
N LEU A 294 6.59 -6.64 -2.30
CA LEU A 294 5.87 -5.44 -2.68
C LEU A 294 5.79 -5.32 -4.20
N TYR A 295 4.66 -4.80 -4.67
CA TYR A 295 4.34 -4.69 -6.09
C TYR A 295 3.74 -3.34 -6.44
N PHE A 296 3.76 -3.03 -7.72
CA PHE A 296 2.77 -2.18 -8.34
C PHE A 296 2.24 -2.79 -9.63
N TYR A 297 1.01 -2.45 -9.97
CA TYR A 297 0.32 -2.91 -11.18
C TYR A 297 0.07 -1.73 -12.11
N VAL A 298 0.36 -1.89 -13.40
CA VAL A 298 0.22 -0.86 -14.43
C VAL A 298 -0.94 -1.22 -15.36
N LYS A 299 -1.89 -0.29 -15.54
CA LYS A 299 -2.94 -0.41 -16.55
C LYS A 299 -2.36 -0.09 -17.93
N LYS A 300 -1.98 -1.11 -18.68
CA LYS A 300 -1.30 -0.94 -19.99
C LYS A 300 -2.16 -0.17 -21.01
N GLN A 301 -3.49 -0.29 -20.89
CA GLN A 301 -4.46 0.44 -21.73
C GLN A 301 -4.41 1.97 -21.56
N HIS A 302 -3.79 2.46 -20.48
CA HIS A 302 -3.58 3.90 -20.25
C HIS A 302 -2.24 4.40 -20.81
N VAL A 303 -1.32 3.49 -21.14
CA VAL A 303 -0.01 3.85 -21.70
C VAL A 303 -0.18 4.50 -23.05
N GLY A 304 0.35 5.71 -23.21
CA GLY A 304 0.18 6.54 -24.39
C GLY A 304 -1.04 7.48 -24.34
N SER A 305 -2.06 7.19 -23.53
CA SER A 305 -3.19 8.10 -23.28
C SER A 305 -2.92 9.02 -22.07
N VAL A 306 -2.22 8.50 -21.06
CA VAL A 306 -1.71 9.26 -19.91
C VAL A 306 -0.20 9.41 -20.09
N PRO A 307 0.32 10.65 -20.08
CA PRO A 307 1.74 10.88 -20.33
C PRO A 307 2.62 10.44 -19.14
N GLY A 308 3.80 9.90 -19.44
CA GLY A 308 4.86 9.64 -18.46
C GLY A 308 4.79 8.28 -17.74
N ILE A 309 3.82 7.40 -18.03
CA ILE A 309 3.71 6.10 -17.33
C ILE A 309 4.98 5.27 -17.51
N ARG A 310 5.52 5.16 -18.73
CA ARG A 310 6.74 4.38 -18.99
C ARG A 310 7.96 4.97 -18.31
N GLU A 311 8.07 6.26 -18.30
CA GLU A 311 9.15 7.01 -17.66
C GLU A 311 9.10 6.90 -16.15
N TYR A 312 7.89 6.88 -15.56
CA TYR A 312 7.71 6.65 -14.12
C TYR A 312 8.09 5.22 -13.73
N VAL A 313 7.67 4.23 -14.51
CA VAL A 313 8.09 2.83 -14.30
C VAL A 313 9.61 2.70 -14.44
N ALA A 314 10.20 3.34 -15.44
CA ALA A 314 11.66 3.33 -15.63
C ALA A 314 12.42 4.00 -14.48
N GLU A 315 11.89 5.11 -13.91
CA GLU A 315 12.47 5.74 -12.73
C GLU A 315 12.39 4.82 -11.52
N PHE A 316 11.22 4.21 -11.29
CA PHE A 316 11.01 3.29 -10.17
C PHE A 316 11.99 2.11 -10.23
N MET A 317 12.19 1.55 -11.44
CA MET A 317 13.03 0.38 -11.69
C MET A 317 14.50 0.72 -11.93
N SER A 318 14.91 1.98 -11.81
CA SER A 318 16.31 2.37 -11.99
C SER A 318 17.20 1.83 -10.86
N ASP A 319 18.48 1.54 -11.14
CA ASP A 319 19.44 1.15 -10.09
C ASP A 319 19.63 2.24 -9.03
N ALA A 320 19.44 3.50 -9.41
CA ALA A 320 19.46 4.61 -8.46
C ALA A 320 18.26 4.57 -7.47
N ALA A 321 17.15 3.96 -7.86
CA ALA A 321 15.98 3.78 -6.98
C ALA A 321 16.06 2.43 -6.22
N MET A 322 16.16 1.32 -6.96
CA MET A 322 15.99 -0.04 -6.44
C MET A 322 17.29 -0.79 -6.18
N GLY A 323 18.45 -0.22 -6.51
CA GLY A 323 19.75 -0.85 -6.24
C GLY A 323 19.96 -1.04 -4.72
N GLU A 324 20.91 -1.87 -4.34
CA GLU A 324 21.30 -2.13 -2.95
C GLU A 324 21.60 -0.82 -2.17
N ASN A 325 22.23 0.14 -2.84
CA ASN A 325 22.49 1.49 -2.32
C ASN A 325 21.56 2.54 -2.96
N GLY A 326 20.39 2.12 -3.41
CA GLY A 326 19.40 2.99 -4.01
C GLY A 326 18.62 3.81 -2.97
N TYR A 327 18.07 4.96 -3.39
CA TYR A 327 17.37 5.84 -2.46
C TYR A 327 16.10 5.24 -1.84
N LEU A 328 15.61 4.10 -2.34
CA LEU A 328 14.49 3.37 -1.73
C LEU A 328 14.96 2.48 -0.58
N ALA A 329 16.18 1.93 -0.64
CA ALA A 329 16.78 1.21 0.48
C ALA A 329 16.99 2.15 1.69
N ASP A 330 17.40 3.41 1.46
CA ASP A 330 17.48 4.45 2.51
C ASP A 330 16.12 4.74 3.18
N ARG A 331 15.01 4.33 2.54
CA ARG A 331 13.64 4.49 3.02
C ARG A 331 13.06 3.20 3.60
N GLY A 332 13.85 2.14 3.68
CA GLY A 332 13.46 0.89 4.29
C GLY A 332 12.96 -0.19 3.31
N LEU A 333 13.02 0.06 1.99
CA LEU A 333 12.77 -1.01 1.02
C LEU A 333 13.90 -2.04 1.12
N ILE A 334 13.56 -3.30 1.29
CA ILE A 334 14.52 -4.40 1.17
C ILE A 334 14.65 -4.69 -0.33
N PRO A 335 15.84 -4.47 -0.94
CA PRO A 335 16.00 -4.60 -2.37
C PRO A 335 15.85 -6.05 -2.83
N LEU A 336 15.54 -6.24 -4.10
CA LEU A 336 15.64 -7.53 -4.78
C LEU A 336 17.11 -7.91 -4.91
N SER A 337 17.41 -9.21 -4.95
CA SER A 337 18.74 -9.68 -5.35
C SER A 337 19.10 -9.15 -6.75
N ASP A 338 20.38 -9.05 -7.06
CA ASP A 338 20.84 -8.50 -8.34
C ASP A 338 20.23 -9.20 -9.56
N ASP A 339 20.13 -10.53 -9.51
CA ASP A 339 19.58 -11.31 -10.61
C ASP A 339 18.05 -11.12 -10.74
N GLU A 340 17.36 -11.11 -9.63
CA GLU A 340 15.92 -10.86 -9.59
C GLU A 340 15.62 -9.42 -10.06
N ARG A 341 16.38 -8.43 -9.58
CA ARG A 341 16.22 -7.03 -9.99
C ARG A 341 16.40 -6.85 -11.51
N LYS A 342 17.43 -7.47 -12.10
CA LYS A 342 17.66 -7.41 -13.55
C LYS A 342 16.51 -8.04 -14.33
N ALA A 343 15.97 -9.17 -13.85
CA ALA A 343 14.82 -9.81 -14.47
C ALA A 343 13.57 -8.90 -14.41
N GLU A 344 13.27 -8.37 -13.23
CA GLU A 344 12.13 -7.44 -13.04
C GLU A 344 12.29 -6.15 -13.85
N GLN A 345 13.51 -5.60 -13.97
CA GLN A 345 13.79 -4.44 -14.84
C GLN A 345 13.48 -4.73 -16.32
N ALA A 346 13.80 -5.93 -16.79
CA ALA A 346 13.52 -6.33 -18.17
C ALA A 346 12.01 -6.49 -18.41
N GLU A 347 11.28 -7.09 -17.45
CA GLU A 347 9.84 -7.26 -17.51
C GLU A 347 9.11 -5.91 -17.42
N ALA A 348 9.50 -5.05 -16.49
CA ALA A 348 8.94 -3.71 -16.32
C ALA A 348 9.15 -2.83 -17.57
N LYS A 349 10.31 -2.91 -18.23
CA LYS A 349 10.59 -2.17 -19.46
C LYS A 349 9.62 -2.55 -20.59
N SER A 350 9.28 -3.82 -20.70
CA SER A 350 8.28 -4.32 -21.66
C SER A 350 6.85 -4.12 -21.20
N LEU A 351 6.63 -3.82 -19.91
CA LEU A 351 5.36 -3.94 -19.21
C LEU A 351 4.78 -5.34 -19.43
N ALA A 352 5.56 -6.36 -19.06
CA ALA A 352 5.17 -7.76 -19.21
C ALA A 352 3.76 -7.97 -18.60
N GLU A 353 2.97 -8.81 -19.26
CA GLU A 353 1.61 -9.08 -18.77
C GLU A 353 1.65 -9.93 -17.51
N LEU A 354 0.73 -9.64 -16.61
CA LEU A 354 0.50 -10.43 -15.41
C LEU A 354 0.12 -11.87 -15.77
N HIS A 355 0.86 -12.84 -15.22
CA HIS A 355 0.54 -14.26 -15.26
C HIS A 355 0.32 -14.76 -13.83
N LEU A 356 -0.92 -15.24 -13.53
CA LEU A 356 -1.28 -15.81 -12.22
C LEU A 356 -1.12 -17.32 -12.21
#